data_cf8f65a282a188331a063a8c230c7045
#
_entry.id   cf8f65a282a188331a063a8c230c7045
#
_cell.length_a   1.000
_cell.length_b   1.000
_cell.length_c   1.000
_cell.angle_alpha   90.00
_cell.angle_beta   90.00
_cell.angle_gamma   90.00
#
_symmetry.space_group_name_H-M   'P 1'
#
loop_
_entity.id
_entity.type
_entity.pdbx_description
1 polymer ?
#
loop_
_entity_poly.entity_id
_entity_poly.type
_entity_poly.pdbx_seq_one_letter_code
_entity_poly.pdbx_strand_id
1 'polypeptide(L)'
;MISPKVAPWKRTRVDELVEILESDGVIGIVDIDGVPGKNMLDMRASLRSKLTITMAKKTLIRRAWESSGKDSETLEQLFESSTQPAIVHTNSMNAFELSAELSKTRQGRAAKEGELAPMDIVVEKGPTPFGPGPIVGEFNAVGIPAKIDKGKVAIQKTVTAVEKGQPI
;
A
#
# COMPACT_ATOMS: atom_id res chain seq x y z
N MET A 1 15.83 -35.59 -17.53
CA MET A 1 15.07 -34.41 -17.15
C MET A 1 15.85 -33.17 -17.59
N ILE A 2 15.25 -32.31 -18.41
CA ILE A 2 15.87 -31.04 -18.81
C ILE A 2 15.66 -30.06 -17.61
N SER A 3 16.75 -29.68 -16.94
CA SER A 3 16.65 -28.67 -15.90
C SER A 3 16.24 -27.33 -16.53
N PRO A 4 15.26 -26.63 -15.96
CA PRO A 4 14.81 -25.36 -16.54
C PRO A 4 15.95 -24.35 -16.55
N LYS A 5 16.19 -23.74 -17.72
CA LYS A 5 17.22 -22.71 -17.91
C LYS A 5 16.78 -21.43 -17.18
N VAL A 6 17.32 -21.21 -15.99
CA VAL A 6 17.04 -19.99 -15.21
C VAL A 6 17.78 -18.81 -15.83
N ALA A 7 17.08 -17.73 -16.14
CA ALA A 7 17.71 -16.51 -16.67
C ALA A 7 18.71 -15.93 -15.65
N PRO A 8 19.92 -15.50 -16.08
CA PRO A 8 20.98 -15.04 -15.17
C PRO A 8 20.53 -13.94 -14.20
N TRP A 9 19.77 -12.96 -14.68
CA TRP A 9 19.29 -11.86 -13.85
C TRP A 9 18.43 -12.30 -12.65
N LYS A 10 17.75 -13.46 -12.76
CA LYS A 10 16.96 -13.98 -11.63
C LYS A 10 17.86 -14.52 -10.51
N ARG A 11 18.99 -15.12 -10.89
CA ARG A 11 19.99 -15.60 -9.93
C ARG A 11 20.60 -14.40 -9.20
N THR A 12 21.13 -13.43 -9.95
CA THR A 12 21.68 -12.20 -9.37
C THR A 12 20.67 -11.53 -8.43
N ARG A 13 19.39 -11.51 -8.83
CA ARG A 13 18.35 -10.90 -7.98
C ARG A 13 18.09 -11.68 -6.68
N VAL A 14 18.17 -13.01 -6.72
CA VAL A 14 18.08 -13.83 -5.52
C VAL A 14 19.30 -13.60 -4.63
N ASP A 15 20.50 -13.55 -5.19
CA ASP A 15 21.74 -13.31 -4.44
C ASP A 15 21.69 -11.94 -3.72
N GLU A 16 21.28 -10.88 -4.42
CA GLU A 16 21.06 -9.55 -3.81
C GLU A 16 20.03 -9.58 -2.65
N LEU A 17 18.96 -10.36 -2.80
CA LEU A 17 17.95 -10.50 -1.76
C LEU A 17 18.50 -11.30 -0.56
N VAL A 18 19.30 -12.33 -0.80
CA VAL A 18 19.97 -13.10 0.27
C VAL A 18 20.89 -12.19 1.07
N GLU A 19 21.72 -11.38 0.41
CA GLU A 19 22.59 -10.40 1.08
C GLU A 19 21.80 -9.45 2.01
N ILE A 20 20.64 -8.97 1.55
CA ILE A 20 19.77 -8.13 2.38
C ILE A 20 19.20 -8.93 3.56
N LEU A 21 18.78 -10.18 3.34
CA LEU A 21 18.17 -11.02 4.37
C LEU A 21 19.17 -11.50 5.43
N GLU A 22 20.45 -11.61 5.07
CA GLU A 22 21.54 -12.00 5.96
C GLU A 22 22.22 -10.80 6.64
N SER A 23 21.97 -9.58 6.15
CA SER A 23 22.54 -8.37 6.73
C SER A 23 21.96 -8.08 8.13
N ASP A 24 22.77 -7.46 8.98
CA ASP A 24 22.33 -6.98 10.28
C ASP A 24 21.24 -5.90 10.14
N GLY A 25 20.31 -5.88 11.09
CA GLY A 25 19.27 -4.86 11.14
C GLY A 25 17.84 -5.42 11.15
N VAL A 26 16.87 -4.55 10.94
CA VAL A 26 15.46 -4.89 10.91
C VAL A 26 15.00 -5.08 9.48
N ILE A 27 14.39 -6.23 9.23
CA ILE A 27 13.76 -6.58 7.96
C ILE A 27 12.26 -6.59 8.15
N GLY A 28 11.54 -5.92 7.25
CA GLY A 28 10.09 -5.91 7.20
C GLY A 28 9.56 -6.26 5.81
N ILE A 29 8.33 -6.71 5.74
CA ILE A 29 7.59 -6.88 4.49
C ILE A 29 6.46 -5.86 4.48
N VAL A 30 6.36 -5.10 3.41
CA VAL A 30 5.28 -4.12 3.18
C VAL A 30 4.56 -4.47 1.89
N ASP A 31 3.24 -4.33 1.90
CA ASP A 31 2.46 -4.43 0.68
C ASP A 31 2.43 -3.08 -0.03
N ILE A 32 2.82 -3.07 -1.30
CA ILE A 32 2.86 -1.89 -2.15
C ILE A 32 1.75 -1.89 -3.20
N ASP A 33 0.80 -2.83 -3.09
CA ASP A 33 -0.30 -2.91 -4.04
C ASP A 33 -1.15 -1.64 -4.02
N GLY A 34 -1.52 -1.18 -5.21
CA GLY A 34 -2.31 0.01 -5.38
C GLY A 34 -1.61 1.34 -5.06
N VAL A 35 -0.34 1.34 -4.64
CA VAL A 35 0.40 2.60 -4.38
C VAL A 35 0.73 3.29 -5.70
N PRO A 36 0.30 4.56 -5.92
CA PRO A 36 0.64 5.29 -7.12
C PRO A 36 2.15 5.45 -7.29
N GLY A 37 2.64 5.31 -8.53
CA GLY A 37 4.08 5.35 -8.81
C GLY A 37 4.77 6.63 -8.31
N LYS A 38 4.09 7.79 -8.40
CA LYS A 38 4.59 9.06 -7.85
C LYS A 38 4.79 8.97 -6.34
N ASN A 39 3.79 8.49 -5.61
CA ASN A 39 3.86 8.35 -4.14
C ASN A 39 4.98 7.39 -3.73
N MET A 40 5.19 6.31 -4.51
CA MET A 40 6.29 5.39 -4.28
C MET A 40 7.66 6.05 -4.48
N LEU A 41 7.81 6.89 -5.50
CA LEU A 41 9.05 7.64 -5.73
C LEU A 41 9.30 8.65 -4.60
N ASP A 42 8.30 9.41 -4.21
CA ASP A 42 8.38 10.40 -3.13
C ASP A 42 8.72 9.73 -1.79
N MET A 43 8.09 8.59 -1.48
CA MET A 43 8.38 7.78 -0.29
C MET A 43 9.83 7.27 -0.31
N ARG A 44 10.29 6.71 -1.43
CA ARG A 44 11.69 6.25 -1.57
C ARG A 44 12.69 7.39 -1.44
N ALA A 45 12.39 8.57 -1.98
CA ALA A 45 13.24 9.74 -1.86
C ALA A 45 13.36 10.23 -0.41
N SER A 46 12.23 10.30 0.31
CA SER A 46 12.18 10.77 1.70
C SER A 46 12.81 9.79 2.69
N LEU A 47 12.72 8.49 2.42
CA LEU A 47 13.21 7.44 3.33
C LEU A 47 14.60 6.88 2.97
N ARG A 48 15.17 7.28 1.82
CA ARG A 48 16.43 6.75 1.28
C ARG A 48 17.61 6.79 2.25
N SER A 49 17.67 7.78 3.13
CA SER A 49 18.74 7.92 4.12
C SER A 49 18.56 7.02 5.36
N LYS A 50 17.36 6.48 5.55
CA LYS A 50 16.99 5.73 6.75
C LYS A 50 16.77 4.25 6.50
N LEU A 51 16.23 3.91 5.33
CA LEU A 51 15.88 2.53 4.97
C LEU A 51 15.98 2.27 3.47
N THR A 52 16.06 1.01 3.11
CA THR A 52 16.05 0.53 1.72
C THR A 52 14.76 -0.23 1.44
N ILE A 53 14.09 0.10 0.32
CA ILE A 53 12.90 -0.62 -0.14
C ILE A 53 13.27 -1.38 -1.40
N THR A 54 13.20 -2.70 -1.34
CA THR A 54 13.55 -3.60 -2.43
C THR A 54 12.32 -4.37 -2.91
N MET A 55 11.93 -4.13 -4.15
CA MET A 55 10.81 -4.82 -4.78
C MET A 55 11.28 -6.06 -5.51
N ALA A 56 10.60 -7.18 -5.30
CA ALA A 56 10.85 -8.41 -6.05
C ALA A 56 9.56 -9.25 -6.15
N LYS A 57 9.54 -10.17 -7.10
CA LYS A 57 8.44 -11.14 -7.21
C LYS A 57 8.42 -12.05 -5.98
N LYS A 58 7.23 -12.38 -5.47
CA LYS A 58 7.04 -13.34 -4.35
C LYS A 58 7.91 -14.59 -4.49
N THR A 59 7.96 -15.17 -5.68
CA THR A 59 8.77 -16.38 -5.95
C THR A 59 10.26 -16.19 -5.77
N LEU A 60 10.80 -14.99 -6.04
CA LEU A 60 12.22 -14.70 -5.83
C LEU A 60 12.52 -14.43 -4.36
N ILE A 61 11.60 -13.72 -3.67
CA ILE A 61 11.71 -13.50 -2.23
C ILE A 61 11.67 -14.84 -1.48
N ARG A 62 10.73 -15.73 -1.85
CA ARG A 62 10.63 -17.08 -1.25
C ARG A 62 11.92 -17.87 -1.39
N ARG A 63 12.51 -17.88 -2.58
CA ARG A 63 13.79 -18.56 -2.83
C ARG A 63 14.94 -17.96 -2.03
N ALA A 64 15.02 -16.65 -1.97
CA ALA A 64 16.05 -15.98 -1.16
C ALA A 64 15.89 -16.29 0.32
N TRP A 65 14.65 -16.30 0.81
CA TRP A 65 14.33 -16.63 2.18
C TRP A 65 14.72 -18.07 2.57
N GLU A 66 14.38 -19.03 1.72
CA GLU A 66 14.81 -20.44 1.87
C GLU A 66 16.35 -20.57 1.87
N SER A 67 17.02 -19.85 0.95
CA SER A 67 18.49 -19.88 0.86
C SER A 67 19.18 -19.26 2.08
N SER A 68 18.56 -18.28 2.75
CA SER A 68 19.07 -17.68 3.99
C SER A 68 18.77 -18.50 5.25
N GLY A 69 18.17 -19.69 5.11
CA GLY A 69 17.88 -20.59 6.24
C GLY A 69 16.80 -20.09 7.21
N LYS A 70 16.01 -19.09 6.80
CA LYS A 70 14.91 -18.55 7.61
C LYS A 70 13.66 -19.41 7.50
N ASP A 71 12.80 -19.33 8.54
CA ASP A 71 11.57 -20.10 8.60
C ASP A 71 10.57 -19.70 7.50
N SER A 72 10.20 -20.68 6.66
CA SER A 72 9.30 -20.47 5.55
C SER A 72 7.84 -20.26 5.99
N GLU A 73 7.43 -20.81 7.14
CA GLU A 73 6.06 -20.66 7.64
C GLU A 73 5.76 -19.20 7.99
N THR A 74 6.70 -18.52 8.62
CA THR A 74 6.62 -17.09 8.91
C THR A 74 6.46 -16.26 7.62
N LEU A 75 7.19 -16.60 6.55
CA LEU A 75 7.08 -15.90 5.28
C LEU A 75 5.71 -16.09 4.62
N GLU A 76 5.18 -17.31 4.63
CA GLU A 76 3.86 -17.59 4.03
C GLU A 76 2.75 -16.84 4.75
N GLN A 77 2.77 -16.77 6.09
CA GLN A 77 1.81 -15.97 6.86
C GLN A 77 1.86 -14.48 6.47
N LEU A 78 3.06 -13.93 6.25
CA LEU A 78 3.22 -12.55 5.78
C LEU A 78 2.72 -12.36 4.34
N PHE A 79 2.84 -13.38 3.49
CA PHE A 79 2.40 -13.32 2.10
C PHE A 79 0.89 -13.51 1.92
N GLU A 80 0.19 -14.16 2.84
CA GLU A 80 -1.27 -14.29 2.80
C GLU A 80 -1.97 -12.93 2.81
N SER A 81 -1.44 -11.99 3.58
CA SER A 81 -2.00 -10.64 3.72
C SER A 81 -1.50 -9.64 2.68
N SER A 82 -0.59 -10.02 1.79
CA SER A 82 0.02 -9.10 0.81
C SER A 82 -0.18 -9.55 -0.63
N THR A 83 -0.51 -8.59 -1.50
CA THR A 83 -0.64 -8.81 -2.95
C THR A 83 0.71 -8.59 -3.65
N GLN A 84 1.37 -7.47 -3.36
CA GLN A 84 2.66 -7.08 -3.96
C GLN A 84 3.69 -6.76 -2.86
N PRO A 85 4.32 -7.78 -2.25
CA PRO A 85 5.27 -7.54 -1.17
C PRO A 85 6.56 -6.88 -1.66
N ALA A 86 7.06 -5.96 -0.87
CA ALA A 86 8.40 -5.41 -0.95
C ALA A 86 9.15 -5.63 0.36
N ILE A 87 10.45 -5.91 0.28
CA ILE A 87 11.31 -6.02 1.45
C ILE A 87 11.78 -4.62 1.83
N VAL A 88 11.62 -4.29 3.10
CA VAL A 88 12.18 -3.08 3.71
C VAL A 88 13.28 -3.50 4.67
N HIS A 89 14.43 -2.86 4.56
CA HIS A 89 15.59 -3.13 5.40
C HIS A 89 16.15 -1.84 5.98
N THR A 90 16.53 -1.86 7.27
CA THR A 90 17.17 -0.74 7.97
C THR A 90 18.14 -1.23 9.05
N ASN A 91 19.28 -0.55 9.15
CA ASN A 91 20.27 -0.77 10.20
C ASN A 91 20.21 0.30 11.31
N SER A 92 19.39 1.35 11.11
CA SER A 92 19.39 2.53 11.97
C SER A 92 18.16 2.66 12.87
N MET A 93 17.15 1.79 12.69
CA MET A 93 15.87 1.86 13.40
C MET A 93 15.46 0.49 13.92
N ASN A 94 14.73 0.48 15.04
CA ASN A 94 14.05 -0.71 15.52
C ASN A 94 12.72 -0.95 14.76
N ALA A 95 12.07 -2.10 14.96
CA ALA A 95 10.86 -2.48 14.27
C ALA A 95 9.68 -1.50 14.51
N PHE A 96 9.57 -0.94 15.71
CA PHE A 96 8.52 0.02 16.06
C PHE A 96 8.75 1.37 15.39
N GLU A 97 9.99 1.85 15.37
CA GLU A 97 10.38 3.07 14.69
C GLU A 97 10.18 2.95 13.18
N LEU A 98 10.55 1.81 12.60
CA LEU A 98 10.32 1.50 11.19
C LEU A 98 8.82 1.58 10.85
N SER A 99 7.97 0.95 11.65
CA SER A 99 6.52 0.99 11.47
C SER A 99 5.96 2.41 11.60
N ALA A 100 6.44 3.19 12.56
CA ALA A 100 6.04 4.58 12.76
C ALA A 100 6.46 5.48 11.58
N GLU A 101 7.68 5.32 11.06
CA GLU A 101 8.16 6.08 9.89
C GLU A 101 7.38 5.72 8.62
N LEU A 102 7.11 4.45 8.37
CA LEU A 102 6.25 4.03 7.26
C LEU A 102 4.82 4.56 7.40
N SER A 103 4.29 4.61 8.61
CA SER A 103 2.95 5.17 8.85
C SER A 103 2.84 6.66 8.54
N LYS A 104 3.91 7.43 8.73
CA LYS A 104 3.97 8.86 8.36
C LYS A 104 3.91 9.09 6.84
N THR A 105 4.31 8.09 6.06
CA THR A 105 4.29 8.18 4.59
C THR A 105 2.96 7.76 3.96
N ARG A 106 1.97 7.39 4.77
CA ARG A 106 0.64 7.04 4.27
C ARG A 106 0.01 8.26 3.60
N GLN A 107 -0.40 8.06 2.35
CA GLN A 107 -1.09 9.08 1.57
C GLN A 107 -2.41 8.52 1.06
N GLY A 108 -3.46 9.34 1.12
CA GLY A 108 -4.73 9.02 0.47
C GLY A 108 -4.56 9.04 -1.05
N ARG A 109 -5.25 8.16 -1.73
CA ARG A 109 -5.41 8.18 -3.18
C ARG A 109 -6.88 8.10 -3.55
N ALA A 110 -7.21 8.56 -4.75
CA ALA A 110 -8.53 8.30 -5.29
C ALA A 110 -8.73 6.79 -5.47
N ALA A 111 -9.87 6.30 -5.03
CA ALA A 111 -10.26 4.92 -5.27
C ALA A 111 -10.53 4.70 -6.76
N LYS A 112 -10.36 3.48 -7.22
CA LYS A 112 -10.74 3.06 -8.56
C LYS A 112 -12.09 2.36 -8.51
N GLU A 113 -12.85 2.50 -9.58
CA GLU A 113 -14.12 1.81 -9.75
C GLU A 113 -13.96 0.29 -9.53
N GLY A 114 -14.80 -0.28 -8.68
CA GLY A 114 -14.78 -1.71 -8.34
C GLY A 114 -13.74 -2.13 -7.31
N GLU A 115 -12.93 -1.23 -6.77
CA GLU A 115 -12.06 -1.56 -5.63
C GLU A 115 -12.89 -1.79 -4.36
N LEU A 116 -12.48 -2.74 -3.55
CA LEU A 116 -13.10 -2.99 -2.25
C LEU A 116 -12.64 -1.92 -1.24
N ALA A 117 -13.58 -1.31 -0.53
CA ALA A 117 -13.28 -0.32 0.49
C ALA A 117 -12.46 -0.96 1.64
N PRO A 118 -11.24 -0.47 1.95
CA PRO A 118 -10.42 -1.02 3.02
C PRO A 118 -10.95 -0.68 4.41
N MET A 119 -11.79 0.34 4.50
CA MET A 119 -12.49 0.82 5.70
C MET A 119 -13.78 1.49 5.29
N ASP A 120 -14.65 1.78 6.27
CA ASP A 120 -15.88 2.54 6.00
C ASP A 120 -15.53 3.92 5.46
N ILE A 121 -16.11 4.27 4.30
CA ILE A 121 -15.96 5.59 3.70
C ILE A 121 -17.08 6.46 4.21
N VAL A 122 -16.75 7.33 5.15
CA VAL A 122 -17.72 8.25 5.77
C VAL A 122 -17.57 9.64 5.16
N VAL A 123 -18.67 10.19 4.68
CA VAL A 123 -18.77 11.57 4.20
C VAL A 123 -19.40 12.42 5.30
N GLU A 124 -18.61 13.35 5.83
CA GLU A 124 -19.06 14.20 6.93
C GLU A 124 -19.96 15.33 6.45
N LYS A 125 -20.89 15.74 7.32
CA LYS A 125 -21.71 16.95 7.13
C LYS A 125 -20.82 18.18 7.05
N GLY A 126 -20.99 18.99 6.01
CA GLY A 126 -20.26 20.26 5.90
C GLY A 126 -20.27 20.84 4.49
N PRO A 127 -19.70 22.04 4.33
CA PRO A 127 -19.53 22.66 3.01
C PRO A 127 -18.44 21.92 2.23
N THR A 128 -18.67 21.74 0.93
CA THR A 128 -17.68 21.16 0.01
C THR A 128 -17.00 22.26 -0.81
N PRO A 129 -15.86 22.01 -1.44
CA PRO A 129 -15.21 22.94 -2.34
C PRO A 129 -15.96 23.11 -3.68
N PHE A 130 -16.99 22.28 -3.94
CA PHE A 130 -17.70 22.26 -5.21
C PHE A 130 -18.68 23.42 -5.34
N GLY A 131 -18.71 24.05 -6.51
CA GLY A 131 -19.72 25.05 -6.89
C GLY A 131 -21.07 24.42 -7.21
N PRO A 132 -22.12 25.24 -7.34
CA PRO A 132 -23.43 24.76 -7.74
C PRO A 132 -23.40 24.15 -9.13
N GLY A 133 -23.91 22.93 -9.29
CA GLY A 133 -23.90 22.20 -10.54
C GLY A 133 -24.54 20.81 -10.45
N PRO A 134 -24.43 20.00 -11.51
CA PRO A 134 -25.00 18.65 -11.59
C PRO A 134 -24.55 17.72 -10.48
N ILE A 135 -23.39 17.99 -9.88
CA ILE A 135 -22.77 17.18 -8.80
C ILE A 135 -23.70 16.98 -7.58
N VAL A 136 -24.62 17.89 -7.35
CA VAL A 136 -25.64 17.72 -6.28
C VAL A 136 -26.53 16.52 -6.57
N GLY A 137 -26.92 16.36 -7.84
CA GLY A 137 -27.70 15.20 -8.30
C GLY A 137 -26.91 13.90 -8.17
N GLU A 138 -25.62 13.92 -8.53
CA GLU A 138 -24.74 12.78 -8.42
C GLU A 138 -24.56 12.32 -6.96
N PHE A 139 -24.33 13.25 -6.03
CA PHE A 139 -24.29 12.94 -4.61
C PHE A 139 -25.58 12.31 -4.09
N ASN A 140 -26.72 12.88 -4.47
CA ASN A 140 -28.02 12.34 -4.05
C ASN A 140 -28.31 10.96 -4.66
N ALA A 141 -27.85 10.71 -5.89
CA ALA A 141 -28.01 9.41 -6.55
C ALA A 141 -27.25 8.28 -5.84
N VAL A 142 -26.09 8.59 -5.23
CA VAL A 142 -25.31 7.64 -4.42
C VAL A 142 -25.67 7.66 -2.93
N GLY A 143 -26.80 8.29 -2.57
CA GLY A 143 -27.29 8.30 -1.20
C GLY A 143 -26.63 9.32 -0.26
N ILE A 144 -25.82 10.25 -0.78
CA ILE A 144 -25.20 11.33 -0.01
C ILE A 144 -26.10 12.56 -0.10
N PRO A 145 -26.81 12.97 0.99
CA PRO A 145 -27.75 14.09 0.93
C PRO A 145 -27.00 15.41 0.80
N ALA A 146 -27.02 15.98 -0.39
CA ALA A 146 -26.37 17.25 -0.71
C ALA A 146 -27.40 18.32 -1.12
N LYS A 147 -27.09 19.58 -0.81
CA LYS A 147 -27.83 20.76 -1.26
C LYS A 147 -26.90 21.92 -1.56
N ILE A 148 -27.42 22.93 -2.24
CA ILE A 148 -26.70 24.19 -2.42
C ILE A 148 -26.97 25.07 -1.20
N ASP A 149 -25.89 25.51 -0.55
CA ASP A 149 -25.92 26.46 0.55
C ASP A 149 -24.86 27.55 0.30
N LYS A 150 -25.30 28.82 0.35
CA LYS A 150 -24.42 29.99 0.11
C LYS A 150 -23.55 29.91 -1.14
N GLY A 151 -24.10 29.37 -2.23
CA GLY A 151 -23.38 29.25 -3.51
C GLY A 151 -22.35 28.10 -3.57
N LYS A 152 -22.37 27.18 -2.61
CA LYS A 152 -21.55 25.96 -2.61
C LYS A 152 -22.40 24.73 -2.33
N VAL A 153 -21.93 23.58 -2.75
CA VAL A 153 -22.55 22.32 -2.38
C VAL A 153 -22.19 21.98 -0.94
N ALA A 154 -23.19 21.68 -0.13
CA ALA A 154 -23.01 21.29 1.26
C ALA A 154 -23.68 19.94 1.53
N ILE A 155 -22.98 19.06 2.23
CA ILE A 155 -23.52 17.79 2.71
C ILE A 155 -24.37 18.05 3.95
N GLN A 156 -25.63 17.58 3.92
CA GLN A 156 -26.60 17.88 4.97
C GLN A 156 -26.45 17.03 6.23
N LYS A 157 -26.00 15.77 6.06
CA LYS A 157 -25.88 14.78 7.11
C LYS A 157 -24.66 13.92 6.85
N THR A 158 -23.96 13.55 7.91
CA THR A 158 -22.90 12.54 7.85
C THR A 158 -23.49 11.20 7.46
N VAL A 159 -22.94 10.57 6.43
CA VAL A 159 -23.42 9.30 5.87
C VAL A 159 -22.21 8.40 5.56
N THR A 160 -22.33 7.11 5.85
CA THR A 160 -21.39 6.11 5.33
C THR A 160 -21.76 5.85 3.88
N ALA A 161 -20.91 6.29 2.98
CA ALA A 161 -21.13 6.13 1.53
C ALA A 161 -20.85 4.70 1.07
N VAL A 162 -19.82 4.06 1.62
CA VAL A 162 -19.45 2.66 1.32
C VAL A 162 -18.96 2.01 2.61
N GLU A 163 -19.47 0.83 2.91
CA GLU A 163 -19.01 0.03 4.05
C GLU A 163 -17.73 -0.74 3.70
N LYS A 164 -16.92 -1.06 4.70
CA LYS A 164 -15.71 -1.86 4.54
C LYS A 164 -16.01 -3.18 3.82
N GLY A 165 -15.21 -3.47 2.78
CA GLY A 165 -15.34 -4.69 1.98
C GLY A 165 -16.38 -4.61 0.87
N GLN A 166 -17.11 -3.52 0.73
CA GLN A 166 -18.01 -3.28 -0.40
C GLN A 166 -17.27 -2.61 -1.56
N PRO A 167 -17.69 -2.83 -2.81
CA PRO A 167 -17.10 -2.17 -3.97
C PRO A 167 -17.42 -0.67 -3.98
N ILE A 168 -16.42 0.12 -4.38
CA ILE A 168 -16.51 1.58 -4.54
C ILE A 168 -16.98 1.90 -5.95
#